data_a84de1df287c7c31df175f46f5f4517e
#
_entry.id   a84de1df287c7c31df175f46f5f4517e
#
_cell.length_a   1.000
_cell.length_b   1.000
_cell.length_c   1.000
_cell.angle_alpha   90.00
_cell.angle_beta   90.00
_cell.angle_gamma   90.00
#
_symmetry.space_group_name_H-M   'P 1'
#
loop_
_entity.id
_entity.type
_entity.pdbx_description
1 polymer ?
#
loop_
_entity_poly.entity_id
_entity_poly.type
_entity_poly.pdbx_seq_one_letter_code
_entity_poly.pdbx_strand_id
1 'polypeptide(L)'
;MKKSVNERVKEAMKEQGVDLLLITPSSDMVYLLGKCMMSDERLNVYVVPAEGRDFLFVNDVYGQEVAGWGIPETEVVTWKDGENAVSLLLEQLEKKRLPYGKIGIGASMPAGFLVPLQEAFARTRFVLHREILGWMRRYKNEQEQSLMEEACSRCTEALKAVMKAGSGWIGKTEGAFADALCREMEQRGISEAGALVCAGAQAAVPHYTGKDGIISADACLLVDFGGKYRGYCSDMSRTFYFYGGCGENDKRREFEAVYGIVLAALEAGQGAAVLGGRMEDVDNAARRVIAEAGYGKYFTHRTGHGIGIDTHEEPCAASGDKSVIEPGLAFSVEPGIYLPGKFGIRIEDQIFMTVNGAKVLHDYPRNEWLVCG
;
A
#
# COMPACT_ATOMS: atom_id res chain seq x y z
N MET A 1 17.71 1.04 26.71
CA MET A 1 17.96 0.79 25.28
C MET A 1 16.61 0.44 24.64
N LYS A 2 16.26 1.03 23.48
CA LYS A 2 15.08 0.58 22.71
C LYS A 2 15.35 -0.84 22.21
N LYS A 3 14.39 -1.76 22.38
CA LYS A 3 14.46 -3.13 21.85
C LYS A 3 14.54 -3.11 20.33
N SER A 4 15.28 -4.03 19.73
CA SER A 4 15.28 -4.25 18.29
C SER A 4 13.91 -4.73 17.79
N VAL A 5 13.64 -4.63 16.49
CA VAL A 5 12.40 -5.15 15.90
C VAL A 5 12.24 -6.63 16.20
N ASN A 6 13.31 -7.42 16.00
CA ASN A 6 13.27 -8.87 16.25
C ASN A 6 13.01 -9.23 17.72
N GLU A 7 13.54 -8.48 18.69
CA GLU A 7 13.21 -8.70 20.10
C GLU A 7 11.74 -8.46 20.39
N ARG A 8 11.14 -7.41 19.81
CA ARG A 8 9.71 -7.10 19.96
C ARG A 8 8.84 -8.18 19.32
N VAL A 9 9.25 -8.69 18.14
CA VAL A 9 8.56 -9.79 17.43
C VAL A 9 8.53 -11.03 18.32
N LYS A 10 9.68 -11.44 18.87
CA LYS A 10 9.77 -12.62 19.75
C LYS A 10 8.94 -12.48 21.04
N GLU A 11 8.84 -11.28 21.59
CA GLU A 11 7.97 -11.01 22.73
C GLU A 11 6.49 -11.20 22.36
N ALA A 12 6.04 -10.59 21.25
CA ALA A 12 4.68 -10.76 20.78
C ALA A 12 4.37 -12.22 20.41
N MET A 13 5.32 -12.96 19.84
CA MET A 13 5.18 -14.40 19.59
C MET A 13 4.92 -15.16 20.89
N LYS A 14 5.66 -14.87 21.96
CA LYS A 14 5.48 -15.53 23.28
C LYS A 14 4.12 -15.21 23.88
N GLU A 15 3.67 -13.96 23.80
CA GLU A 15 2.35 -13.54 24.27
C GLU A 15 1.22 -14.25 23.52
N GLN A 16 1.39 -14.48 22.20
CA GLN A 16 0.44 -15.18 21.34
C GLN A 16 0.61 -16.70 21.35
N GLY A 17 1.62 -17.24 22.05
CA GLY A 17 1.96 -18.65 22.07
C GLY A 17 2.33 -19.20 20.69
N VAL A 18 3.01 -18.41 19.85
CA VAL A 18 3.51 -18.79 18.53
C VAL A 18 4.97 -19.22 18.68
N ASP A 19 5.29 -20.44 18.24
CA ASP A 19 6.63 -21.01 18.37
C ASP A 19 7.61 -20.52 17.30
N LEU A 20 7.11 -20.40 16.04
CA LEU A 20 7.89 -20.01 14.87
C LEU A 20 7.09 -19.03 14.00
N LEU A 21 7.80 -18.11 13.33
CA LEU A 21 7.30 -17.46 12.12
C LEU A 21 8.04 -18.02 10.90
N LEU A 22 7.30 -18.35 9.85
CA LEU A 22 7.85 -18.64 8.52
C LEU A 22 7.51 -17.47 7.60
N ILE A 23 8.52 -16.66 7.29
CA ILE A 23 8.38 -15.46 6.48
C ILE A 23 8.90 -15.73 5.08
N THR A 24 8.00 -15.91 4.12
CA THR A 24 8.35 -16.00 2.70
C THR A 24 8.77 -14.62 2.16
N PRO A 25 9.39 -14.53 0.97
CA PRO A 25 9.68 -13.25 0.32
C PRO A 25 8.43 -12.38 0.27
N SER A 26 8.47 -11.25 0.95
CA SER A 26 7.32 -10.36 1.19
C SER A 26 7.77 -9.07 1.88
N SER A 27 6.86 -8.14 2.04
CA SER A 27 7.09 -6.92 2.81
C SER A 27 7.41 -7.18 4.29
N ASP A 28 6.98 -8.33 4.84
CA ASP A 28 7.38 -8.73 6.19
C ASP A 28 8.87 -9.08 6.26
N MET A 29 9.41 -9.71 5.20
CA MET A 29 10.86 -9.95 5.10
C MET A 29 11.63 -8.62 4.97
N VAL A 30 11.13 -7.68 4.16
CA VAL A 30 11.69 -6.32 4.08
C VAL A 30 11.68 -5.63 5.45
N TYR A 31 10.58 -5.72 6.19
CA TYR A 31 10.45 -5.11 7.53
C TYR A 31 11.45 -5.65 8.53
N LEU A 32 11.72 -6.97 8.49
CA LEU A 32 12.62 -7.64 9.44
C LEU A 32 14.10 -7.53 9.06
N LEU A 33 14.41 -7.63 7.76
CA LEU A 33 15.78 -7.74 7.26
C LEU A 33 16.26 -6.49 6.49
N GLY A 34 15.34 -5.56 6.16
CA GLY A 34 15.63 -4.44 5.26
C GLY A 34 15.86 -4.87 3.80
N LYS A 35 15.68 -6.14 3.49
CA LYS A 35 15.94 -6.76 2.17
C LYS A 35 14.95 -7.89 1.92
N CYS A 36 14.74 -8.22 0.62
CA CYS A 36 13.90 -9.31 0.20
C CYS A 36 14.44 -9.88 -1.11
N MET A 37 14.38 -11.18 -1.29
CA MET A 37 14.63 -11.83 -2.56
C MET A 37 13.35 -11.93 -3.39
N MET A 38 13.49 -12.26 -4.66
CA MET A 38 12.34 -12.51 -5.52
C MET A 38 11.54 -13.72 -5.02
N SER A 39 10.21 -13.63 -5.09
CA SER A 39 9.32 -14.76 -4.84
C SER A 39 9.16 -15.56 -6.12
N ASP A 40 9.48 -16.86 -6.05
CA ASP A 40 9.34 -17.81 -7.14
C ASP A 40 8.71 -19.14 -6.64
N GLU A 41 8.88 -20.24 -7.40
CA GLU A 41 8.38 -21.57 -7.04
C GLU A 41 9.20 -22.28 -5.95
N ARG A 42 10.30 -21.67 -5.47
CA ARG A 42 11.17 -22.27 -4.45
C ARG A 42 10.77 -21.81 -3.06
N LEU A 43 10.72 -22.73 -2.12
CA LEU A 43 10.44 -22.43 -0.72
C LEU A 43 11.65 -21.71 -0.08
N ASN A 44 11.62 -20.40 -0.10
CA ASN A 44 12.56 -19.53 0.60
C ASN A 44 11.87 -18.91 1.80
N VAL A 45 12.42 -19.06 3.00
CA VAL A 45 11.83 -18.54 4.22
C VAL A 45 12.88 -17.97 5.18
N TYR A 46 12.56 -16.86 5.81
CA TYR A 46 13.22 -16.42 7.01
C TYR A 46 12.48 -17.02 8.20
N VAL A 47 13.18 -17.82 8.98
CA VAL A 47 12.65 -18.55 10.13
C VAL A 47 12.99 -17.78 11.38
N VAL A 48 11.94 -17.31 12.08
CA VAL A 48 12.08 -16.59 13.36
C VAL A 48 11.48 -17.44 14.46
N PRO A 49 12.30 -18.12 15.29
CA PRO A 49 11.80 -18.83 16.46
C PRO A 49 11.54 -17.87 17.62
N ALA A 50 10.51 -18.15 18.44
CA ALA A 50 10.24 -17.39 19.67
C ALA A 50 11.42 -17.43 20.64
N GLU A 51 12.18 -18.53 20.63
CA GLU A 51 13.41 -18.72 21.38
C GLU A 51 14.50 -19.33 20.50
N GLY A 52 15.70 -18.79 20.58
CA GLY A 52 16.82 -19.22 19.75
C GLY A 52 17.22 -18.19 18.70
N ARG A 53 18.05 -18.61 17.75
CA ARG A 53 18.54 -17.75 16.67
C ARG A 53 17.70 -17.91 15.43
N ASP A 54 17.42 -16.77 14.79
CA ASP A 54 16.80 -16.70 13.49
C ASP A 54 17.72 -17.26 12.41
N PHE A 55 17.17 -17.80 11.34
CA PHE A 55 17.96 -18.27 10.21
C PHE A 55 17.20 -18.15 8.89
N LEU A 56 17.93 -18.01 7.81
CA LEU A 56 17.41 -18.14 6.46
C LEU A 56 17.46 -19.61 6.01
N PHE A 57 16.37 -20.07 5.43
CA PHE A 57 16.30 -21.34 4.71
C PHE A 57 15.97 -21.01 3.25
N VAL A 58 16.94 -21.18 2.35
CA VAL A 58 16.85 -20.68 0.98
C VAL A 58 17.40 -21.69 -0.03
N ASN A 59 16.88 -21.65 -1.25
CA ASN A 59 17.50 -22.40 -2.34
C ASN A 59 18.90 -21.85 -2.67
N ASP A 60 19.82 -22.74 -3.02
CA ASP A 60 21.24 -22.42 -3.29
C ASP A 60 21.43 -21.39 -4.42
N VAL A 61 20.46 -21.28 -5.33
CA VAL A 61 20.42 -20.20 -6.36
C VAL A 61 20.51 -18.81 -5.76
N TYR A 62 19.95 -18.60 -4.55
CA TYR A 62 19.97 -17.32 -3.84
C TYR A 62 21.17 -17.16 -2.89
N GLY A 63 22.05 -18.17 -2.79
CA GLY A 63 23.15 -18.18 -1.83
C GLY A 63 24.09 -16.98 -1.93
N GLN A 64 24.44 -16.57 -3.16
CA GLN A 64 25.31 -15.40 -3.38
C GLN A 64 24.60 -14.07 -3.04
N GLU A 65 23.32 -13.94 -3.33
CA GLU A 65 22.53 -12.76 -3.00
C GLU A 65 22.45 -12.59 -1.48
N VAL A 66 22.10 -13.66 -0.78
CA VAL A 66 21.96 -13.68 0.68
C VAL A 66 23.28 -13.44 1.41
N ALA A 67 24.41 -13.92 0.87
CA ALA A 67 25.74 -13.65 1.43
C ALA A 67 26.06 -12.13 1.50
N GLY A 68 25.49 -11.34 0.55
CA GLY A 68 25.59 -9.88 0.56
C GLY A 68 24.68 -9.18 1.59
N TRP A 69 23.86 -9.90 2.35
CA TRP A 69 22.90 -9.31 3.29
C TRP A 69 23.48 -9.01 4.67
N GLY A 70 24.68 -9.50 4.96
CA GLY A 70 25.33 -9.34 6.28
C GLY A 70 24.79 -10.30 7.34
N ILE A 71 24.07 -11.34 6.95
CA ILE A 71 23.63 -12.43 7.81
C ILE A 71 24.79 -13.40 7.97
N PRO A 72 25.15 -13.85 9.20
CA PRO A 72 26.20 -14.83 9.39
C PRO A 72 25.95 -16.11 8.60
N GLU A 73 26.96 -16.65 7.94
CA GLU A 73 26.85 -17.88 7.14
C GLU A 73 26.27 -19.05 7.97
N THR A 74 26.57 -19.13 9.26
CA THR A 74 26.02 -20.12 10.20
C THR A 74 24.51 -20.02 10.42
N GLU A 75 23.91 -18.91 10.00
CA GLU A 75 22.47 -18.62 10.08
C GLU A 75 21.79 -18.72 8.70
N VAL A 76 22.50 -19.27 7.70
CA VAL A 76 21.95 -19.56 6.37
C VAL A 76 21.99 -21.07 6.16
N VAL A 77 20.85 -21.65 5.85
CA VAL A 77 20.68 -23.05 5.48
C VAL A 77 20.25 -23.10 4.03
N THR A 78 21.05 -23.75 3.17
CA THR A 78 20.72 -23.87 1.75
C THR A 78 20.20 -25.26 1.41
N TRP A 79 19.36 -25.34 0.38
CA TRP A 79 18.86 -26.55 -0.24
C TRP A 79 18.95 -26.43 -1.78
N LYS A 80 18.93 -27.56 -2.52
CA LYS A 80 19.15 -27.60 -3.97
C LYS A 80 17.90 -28.02 -4.73
N ASP A 81 17.80 -27.59 -5.98
CA ASP A 81 16.76 -28.09 -6.89
C ASP A 81 16.82 -29.63 -6.98
N GLY A 82 15.66 -30.26 -6.90
CA GLY A 82 15.53 -31.71 -6.83
C GLY A 82 15.44 -32.29 -5.41
N GLU A 83 15.76 -31.52 -4.38
CA GLU A 83 15.56 -31.89 -2.98
C GLU A 83 14.13 -31.51 -2.51
N ASN A 84 13.63 -32.21 -1.50
CA ASN A 84 12.35 -31.88 -0.88
C ASN A 84 12.57 -30.81 0.20
N ALA A 85 12.36 -29.54 -0.18
CA ALA A 85 12.58 -28.40 0.69
C ALA A 85 11.76 -28.45 1.99
N VAL A 86 10.51 -28.95 1.95
CA VAL A 86 9.64 -29.06 3.13
C VAL A 86 10.20 -30.06 4.13
N SER A 87 10.62 -31.24 3.66
CA SER A 87 11.24 -32.26 4.52
C SER A 87 12.55 -31.75 5.13
N LEU A 88 13.39 -31.08 4.32
CA LEU A 88 14.65 -30.49 4.80
C LEU A 88 14.42 -29.39 5.83
N LEU A 89 13.40 -28.54 5.65
CA LEU A 89 13.05 -27.54 6.65
C LEU A 89 12.66 -28.20 7.97
N LEU A 90 11.83 -29.24 7.95
CA LEU A 90 11.44 -30.00 9.13
C LEU A 90 12.68 -30.59 9.85
N GLU A 91 13.56 -31.25 9.09
CA GLU A 91 14.83 -31.78 9.64
C GLU A 91 15.69 -30.70 10.29
N GLN A 92 15.76 -29.50 9.70
CA GLN A 92 16.49 -28.37 10.29
C GLN A 92 15.87 -27.89 11.60
N LEU A 93 14.53 -27.83 11.69
CA LEU A 93 13.86 -27.46 12.94
C LEU A 93 14.13 -28.50 14.03
N GLU A 94 14.09 -29.79 13.72
CA GLU A 94 14.38 -30.90 14.64
C GLU A 94 15.85 -30.87 15.08
N LYS A 95 16.79 -30.71 14.14
CA LYS A 95 18.23 -30.60 14.42
C LYS A 95 18.54 -29.43 15.35
N LYS A 96 17.87 -28.29 15.15
CA LYS A 96 18.00 -27.11 16.00
C LYS A 96 17.17 -27.21 17.29
N ARG A 97 16.37 -28.26 17.46
CA ARG A 97 15.45 -28.49 18.61
C ARG A 97 14.48 -27.34 18.82
N LEU A 98 13.98 -26.76 17.73
CA LEU A 98 13.02 -25.68 17.78
C LEU A 98 11.59 -26.24 17.90
N PRO A 99 10.76 -25.70 18.81
CA PRO A 99 9.34 -26.07 18.85
C PRO A 99 8.60 -25.53 17.62
N TYR A 100 7.63 -26.30 17.12
CA TYR A 100 6.81 -25.94 15.96
C TYR A 100 5.35 -26.37 16.11
N GLY A 101 4.83 -26.39 17.32
CA GLY A 101 3.41 -26.72 17.60
C GLY A 101 2.45 -25.68 17.04
N LYS A 102 2.88 -24.40 17.00
CA LYS A 102 2.11 -23.30 16.41
C LYS A 102 3.01 -22.41 15.56
N ILE A 103 2.75 -22.36 14.26
CA ILE A 103 3.53 -21.60 13.28
C ILE A 103 2.71 -20.42 12.75
N GLY A 104 3.28 -19.22 12.83
CA GLY A 104 2.76 -18.02 12.21
C GLY A 104 3.26 -17.86 10.77
N ILE A 105 2.35 -17.55 9.85
CA ILE A 105 2.62 -17.30 8.44
C ILE A 105 2.01 -16.00 7.96
N GLY A 106 2.57 -15.41 6.91
CA GLY A 106 2.00 -14.26 6.21
C GLY A 106 0.77 -14.61 5.38
N ALA A 107 -0.15 -13.66 5.22
CA ALA A 107 -1.30 -13.84 4.31
C ALA A 107 -0.87 -13.99 2.84
N SER A 108 0.31 -13.51 2.49
CA SER A 108 0.91 -13.62 1.15
C SER A 108 1.64 -14.95 0.90
N MET A 109 1.72 -15.86 1.90
CA MET A 109 2.36 -17.16 1.67
C MET A 109 1.61 -17.93 0.57
N PRO A 110 2.28 -18.34 -0.52
CA PRO A 110 1.62 -19.08 -1.58
C PRO A 110 1.05 -20.43 -1.07
N ALA A 111 -0.17 -20.75 -1.47
CA ALA A 111 -0.81 -22.02 -1.12
C ALA A 111 0.01 -23.25 -1.56
N GLY A 112 0.80 -23.10 -2.66
CA GLY A 112 1.74 -24.10 -3.13
C GLY A 112 2.81 -24.48 -2.11
N PHE A 113 3.14 -23.60 -1.15
CA PHE A 113 4.01 -23.90 -0.02
C PHE A 113 3.24 -24.31 1.21
N LEU A 114 2.13 -23.62 1.49
CA LEU A 114 1.35 -23.87 2.70
C LEU A 114 0.78 -25.28 2.76
N VAL A 115 0.20 -25.78 1.67
CA VAL A 115 -0.42 -27.12 1.65
C VAL A 115 0.62 -28.23 1.92
N PRO A 116 1.76 -28.32 1.22
CA PRO A 116 2.80 -29.29 1.56
C PRO A 116 3.37 -29.13 2.99
N LEU A 117 3.47 -27.89 3.49
CA LEU A 117 3.88 -27.66 4.87
C LEU A 117 2.86 -28.23 5.86
N GLN A 118 1.56 -28.04 5.63
CA GLN A 118 0.50 -28.58 6.49
C GLN A 118 0.48 -30.12 6.49
N GLU A 119 0.75 -30.74 5.34
CA GLU A 119 0.86 -32.20 5.22
C GLU A 119 2.06 -32.76 6.00
N ALA A 120 3.23 -32.14 5.86
CA ALA A 120 4.45 -32.58 6.53
C ALA A 120 4.42 -32.30 8.05
N PHE A 121 3.82 -31.20 8.45
CA PHE A 121 3.71 -30.73 9.84
C PHE A 121 2.34 -31.08 10.44
N ALA A 122 1.92 -32.33 10.35
CA ALA A 122 0.56 -32.80 10.64
C ALA A 122 0.03 -32.49 12.05
N ARG A 123 0.89 -32.18 13.03
CA ARG A 123 0.51 -31.81 14.41
C ARG A 123 0.66 -30.32 14.68
N THR A 124 1.02 -29.52 13.69
CA THR A 124 1.26 -28.10 13.79
C THR A 124 0.01 -27.31 13.47
N ARG A 125 -0.28 -26.29 14.27
CA ARG A 125 -1.32 -25.33 13.97
C ARG A 125 -0.72 -24.15 13.23
N PHE A 126 -1.10 -23.94 11.97
CA PHE A 126 -0.77 -22.75 11.21
C PHE A 126 -1.76 -21.61 11.52
N VAL A 127 -1.24 -20.42 11.75
CA VAL A 127 -2.02 -19.20 12.02
C VAL A 127 -1.45 -18.03 11.24
N LEU A 128 -2.29 -17.05 10.93
CA LEU A 128 -1.78 -15.79 10.37
C LEU A 128 -1.10 -14.98 11.49
N HIS A 129 0.06 -14.37 11.17
CA HIS A 129 0.81 -13.55 12.14
C HIS A 129 0.36 -12.07 12.18
N ARG A 130 -0.90 -11.79 11.80
CA ARG A 130 -1.45 -10.42 11.77
C ARG A 130 -1.28 -9.67 13.09
N GLU A 131 -1.52 -10.35 14.21
CA GLU A 131 -1.41 -9.79 15.56
C GLU A 131 0.06 -9.61 16.02
N ILE A 132 1.02 -10.04 15.21
CA ILE A 132 2.44 -9.89 15.47
C ILE A 132 3.03 -8.86 14.49
N LEU A 133 3.34 -9.29 13.27
CA LEU A 133 3.98 -8.42 12.28
C LEU A 133 3.02 -7.37 11.69
N GLY A 134 1.78 -7.75 11.42
CA GLY A 134 0.77 -6.82 10.93
C GLY A 134 0.53 -5.67 11.92
N TRP A 135 0.42 -5.99 13.21
CA TRP A 135 0.29 -4.98 14.26
C TRP A 135 1.53 -4.07 14.36
N MET A 136 2.76 -4.63 14.26
CA MET A 136 3.98 -3.85 14.33
C MET A 136 4.17 -2.92 13.14
N ARG A 137 3.81 -3.37 11.93
CA ARG A 137 3.86 -2.57 10.71
C ARG A 137 2.80 -1.47 10.67
N ARG A 138 1.69 -1.67 11.38
CA ARG A 138 0.60 -0.70 11.49
C ARG A 138 1.09 0.63 12.06
N TYR A 139 1.91 0.60 13.09
CA TYR A 139 2.38 1.78 13.81
C TYR A 139 3.82 2.13 13.44
N LYS A 140 3.96 3.13 12.59
CA LYS A 140 5.24 3.60 12.06
C LYS A 140 5.95 4.46 13.11
N ASN A 141 7.26 4.29 13.21
CA ASN A 141 8.13 5.14 14.03
C ASN A 141 8.50 6.44 13.27
N GLU A 142 9.26 7.33 13.92
CA GLU A 142 9.67 8.63 13.35
C GLU A 142 10.52 8.51 12.08
N GLN A 143 11.34 7.46 11.95
CA GLN A 143 12.14 7.23 10.74
C GLN A 143 11.26 6.77 9.58
N GLU A 144 10.34 5.86 9.84
CA GLU A 144 9.35 5.38 8.87
C GLU A 144 8.44 6.52 8.42
N GLN A 145 7.98 7.37 9.35
CA GLN A 145 7.22 8.59 9.04
C GLN A 145 8.00 9.49 8.08
N SER A 146 9.27 9.78 8.38
CA SER A 146 10.11 10.63 7.55
C SER A 146 10.29 10.08 6.12
N LEU A 147 10.39 8.75 5.96
CA LEU A 147 10.48 8.12 4.64
C LEU A 147 9.16 8.24 3.86
N MET A 148 8.02 8.12 4.54
CA MET A 148 6.69 8.30 3.91
C MET A 148 6.47 9.77 3.50
N GLU A 149 6.85 10.74 4.34
CA GLU A 149 6.79 12.16 4.01
C GLU A 149 7.63 12.47 2.78
N GLU A 150 8.82 11.93 2.69
CA GLU A 150 9.71 12.11 1.55
C GLU A 150 9.14 11.43 0.29
N ALA A 151 8.55 10.23 0.40
CA ALA A 151 7.88 9.57 -0.72
C ALA A 151 6.74 10.42 -1.27
N CYS A 152 5.85 10.91 -0.40
CA CYS A 152 4.73 11.77 -0.76
C CYS A 152 5.18 13.09 -1.42
N SER A 153 6.19 13.74 -0.85
CA SER A 153 6.76 14.97 -1.40
C SER A 153 7.32 14.77 -2.81
N ARG A 154 8.09 13.71 -3.04
CA ARG A 154 8.68 13.39 -4.35
C ARG A 154 7.64 13.06 -5.40
N CYS A 155 6.62 12.29 -5.05
CA CYS A 155 5.49 11.99 -5.93
C CYS A 155 4.69 13.27 -6.27
N THR A 156 4.44 14.12 -5.28
CA THR A 156 3.78 15.42 -5.50
C THR A 156 4.58 16.31 -6.46
N GLU A 157 5.89 16.42 -6.28
CA GLU A 157 6.75 17.20 -7.16
C GLU A 157 6.84 16.62 -8.59
N ALA A 158 6.72 15.30 -8.74
CA ALA A 158 6.62 14.66 -10.05
C ALA A 158 5.33 15.07 -10.78
N LEU A 159 4.18 15.02 -10.09
CA LEU A 159 2.92 15.49 -10.66
C LEU A 159 2.97 16.97 -11.03
N LYS A 160 3.48 17.84 -10.14
CA LYS A 160 3.68 19.26 -10.45
C LYS A 160 4.51 19.47 -11.70
N ALA A 161 5.57 18.68 -11.91
CA ALA A 161 6.42 18.76 -13.09
C ALA A 161 5.68 18.37 -14.38
N VAL A 162 4.93 17.27 -14.35
CA VAL A 162 4.14 16.81 -15.51
C VAL A 162 3.01 17.79 -15.85
N MET A 163 2.36 18.36 -14.84
CA MET A 163 1.26 19.31 -15.04
C MET A 163 1.70 20.67 -15.60
N LYS A 164 2.99 21.00 -15.63
CA LYS A 164 3.51 22.21 -16.29
C LYS A 164 3.21 22.24 -17.79
N ALA A 165 3.00 21.10 -18.42
CA ALA A 165 2.62 21.04 -19.84
C ALA A 165 1.16 21.55 -20.08
N GLY A 166 0.33 21.63 -19.02
CA GLY A 166 -1.02 22.17 -19.08
C GLY A 166 -1.87 21.52 -20.18
N SER A 167 -2.48 22.34 -21.03
CA SER A 167 -3.29 21.88 -22.17
C SER A 167 -2.48 21.13 -23.26
N GLY A 168 -1.15 21.14 -23.21
CA GLY A 168 -0.29 20.34 -24.09
C GLY A 168 -0.51 18.82 -23.96
N TRP A 169 -1.23 18.37 -22.95
CA TRP A 169 -1.68 17.00 -22.80
C TRP A 169 -2.90 16.65 -23.65
N ILE A 170 -3.69 17.62 -24.12
CA ILE A 170 -4.84 17.38 -25.00
C ILE A 170 -4.34 16.71 -26.28
N GLY A 171 -4.99 15.62 -26.69
CA GLY A 171 -4.62 14.80 -27.83
C GLY A 171 -3.55 13.74 -27.56
N LYS A 172 -2.99 13.68 -26.35
CA LYS A 172 -2.10 12.60 -25.92
C LYS A 172 -2.89 11.46 -25.30
N THR A 173 -2.27 10.28 -25.24
CA THR A 173 -2.86 9.10 -24.60
C THR A 173 -2.68 9.10 -23.08
N GLU A 174 -3.56 8.37 -22.38
CA GLU A 174 -3.42 8.06 -20.96
C GLU A 174 -2.05 7.47 -20.66
N GLY A 175 -1.58 6.52 -21.49
CA GLY A 175 -0.26 5.90 -21.37
C GLY A 175 0.88 6.89 -21.48
N ALA A 176 0.80 7.85 -22.41
CA ALA A 176 1.84 8.88 -22.54
C ALA A 176 1.95 9.76 -21.28
N PHE A 177 0.81 10.08 -20.64
CA PHE A 177 0.79 10.81 -19.38
C PHE A 177 1.37 9.96 -18.24
N ALA A 178 0.91 8.70 -18.12
CA ALA A 178 1.38 7.75 -17.11
C ALA A 178 2.90 7.55 -17.20
N ASP A 179 3.43 7.32 -18.41
CA ASP A 179 4.87 7.13 -18.65
C ASP A 179 5.68 8.40 -18.30
N ALA A 180 5.14 9.58 -18.58
CA ALA A 180 5.79 10.83 -18.20
C ALA A 180 5.84 10.99 -16.67
N LEU A 181 4.75 10.67 -15.98
CA LEU A 181 4.66 10.76 -14.53
C LEU A 181 5.58 9.73 -13.84
N CYS A 182 5.58 8.48 -14.32
CA CYS A 182 6.49 7.46 -13.79
C CYS A 182 7.96 7.87 -13.96
N ARG A 183 8.36 8.37 -15.15
CA ARG A 183 9.73 8.88 -15.36
C ARG A 183 10.10 10.01 -14.41
N GLU A 184 9.19 10.96 -14.17
CA GLU A 184 9.43 12.06 -13.22
C GLU A 184 9.57 11.56 -11.78
N MET A 185 8.79 10.53 -11.38
CA MET A 185 8.93 9.87 -10.09
C MET A 185 10.26 9.14 -9.96
N GLU A 186 10.64 8.34 -10.97
CA GLU A 186 11.91 7.59 -11.00
C GLU A 186 13.13 8.51 -10.92
N GLN A 187 13.11 9.64 -11.65
CA GLN A 187 14.18 10.66 -11.60
C GLN A 187 14.32 11.27 -10.20
N ARG A 188 13.27 11.24 -9.40
CA ARG A 188 13.27 11.68 -7.99
C ARG A 188 13.60 10.56 -7.02
N GLY A 189 14.00 9.38 -7.52
CA GLY A 189 14.39 8.23 -6.70
C GLY A 189 13.23 7.43 -6.13
N ILE A 190 12.04 7.53 -6.71
CA ILE A 190 10.92 6.65 -6.44
C ILE A 190 11.12 5.36 -7.22
N SER A 191 11.12 4.23 -6.54
CA SER A 191 11.08 2.89 -7.13
C SER A 191 9.65 2.37 -7.21
N GLU A 192 9.41 1.34 -8.00
CA GLU A 192 8.09 0.74 -8.20
C GLU A 192 7.04 1.81 -8.59
N ALA A 193 7.46 2.83 -9.35
CA ALA A 193 6.59 3.91 -9.79
C ALA A 193 5.47 3.38 -10.67
N GLY A 194 4.23 3.74 -10.36
CA GLY A 194 3.05 3.34 -11.11
C GLY A 194 2.03 4.47 -11.19
N ALA A 195 1.30 4.52 -12.31
CA ALA A 195 0.21 5.48 -12.48
C ALA A 195 -0.95 4.84 -13.27
N LEU A 196 -2.14 4.96 -12.71
CA LEU A 196 -3.42 4.68 -13.35
C LEU A 196 -3.98 6.02 -13.81
N VAL A 197 -4.14 6.17 -15.13
CA VAL A 197 -4.58 7.42 -15.75
C VAL A 197 -5.84 7.13 -16.58
N CYS A 198 -6.93 7.80 -16.27
CA CYS A 198 -8.24 7.55 -16.87
C CYS A 198 -8.84 8.83 -17.44
N ALA A 199 -9.04 8.87 -18.75
CA ALA A 199 -9.58 10.03 -19.47
C ALA A 199 -11.10 9.91 -19.71
N GLY A 200 -11.85 10.95 -19.43
CA GLY A 200 -13.27 11.03 -19.73
C GLY A 200 -14.09 9.91 -19.08
N ALA A 201 -14.83 9.15 -19.87
CA ALA A 201 -15.72 8.09 -19.38
C ALA A 201 -14.98 6.90 -18.73
N GLN A 202 -13.72 6.65 -19.08
CA GLN A 202 -12.88 5.62 -18.46
C GLN A 202 -12.66 5.90 -16.98
N ALA A 203 -12.63 7.16 -16.56
CA ALA A 203 -12.53 7.54 -15.16
C ALA A 203 -13.70 7.04 -14.29
N ALA A 204 -14.84 6.67 -14.90
CA ALA A 204 -15.97 6.05 -14.19
C ALA A 204 -15.71 4.58 -13.78
N VAL A 205 -14.59 4.00 -14.18
CA VAL A 205 -14.17 2.63 -13.80
C VAL A 205 -13.01 2.73 -12.80
N PRO A 206 -13.23 2.48 -11.50
CA PRO A 206 -12.23 2.76 -10.43
C PRO A 206 -10.86 2.11 -10.65
N HIS A 207 -10.81 0.91 -11.23
CA HIS A 207 -9.58 0.14 -11.52
C HIS A 207 -9.38 -0.07 -13.03
N TYR A 208 -9.61 0.99 -13.82
CA TYR A 208 -9.35 0.94 -15.25
C TYR A 208 -7.85 0.84 -15.54
N THR A 209 -7.45 -0.14 -16.34
CA THR A 209 -6.04 -0.41 -16.66
C THR A 209 -5.67 -0.15 -18.12
N GLY A 210 -6.58 0.47 -18.90
CA GLY A 210 -6.30 0.87 -20.28
C GLY A 210 -5.23 1.98 -20.34
N LYS A 211 -4.65 2.16 -21.52
CA LYS A 211 -3.60 3.17 -21.76
C LYS A 211 -3.82 3.97 -23.05
N ASP A 212 -4.83 3.60 -23.83
CA ASP A 212 -5.05 4.11 -25.18
C ASP A 212 -6.08 5.26 -25.25
N GLY A 213 -6.76 5.56 -24.14
CA GLY A 213 -7.70 6.66 -24.04
C GLY A 213 -7.01 7.99 -24.34
N ILE A 214 -7.71 8.85 -25.12
CA ILE A 214 -7.18 10.16 -25.50
C ILE A 214 -7.66 11.22 -24.51
N ILE A 215 -6.71 11.98 -23.96
CA ILE A 215 -7.01 13.16 -23.15
C ILE A 215 -7.64 14.21 -24.05
N SER A 216 -8.92 14.48 -23.83
CA SER A 216 -9.71 15.37 -24.68
C SER A 216 -9.99 16.70 -23.99
N ALA A 217 -10.18 17.73 -24.81
CA ALA A 217 -10.74 18.99 -24.31
C ALA A 217 -12.16 18.76 -23.77
N ASP A 218 -12.56 19.54 -22.78
CA ASP A 218 -13.85 19.45 -22.08
C ASP A 218 -14.14 18.06 -21.50
N ALA A 219 -13.09 17.42 -20.96
CA ALA A 219 -13.14 16.12 -20.31
C ALA A 219 -12.26 16.06 -19.06
N CYS A 220 -12.59 15.14 -18.15
CA CYS A 220 -11.77 14.88 -16.98
C CYS A 220 -10.57 13.97 -17.28
N LEU A 221 -9.56 14.05 -16.42
CA LEU A 221 -8.47 13.12 -16.30
C LEU A 221 -8.29 12.78 -14.81
N LEU A 222 -8.61 11.54 -14.45
CA LEU A 222 -8.30 10.99 -13.13
C LEU A 222 -6.90 10.38 -13.20
N VAL A 223 -6.05 10.78 -12.26
CA VAL A 223 -4.68 10.29 -12.13
C VAL A 223 -4.52 9.75 -10.71
N ASP A 224 -4.25 8.46 -10.61
CA ASP A 224 -3.97 7.75 -9.37
C ASP A 224 -2.57 7.15 -9.48
N PHE A 225 -1.66 7.51 -8.59
CA PHE A 225 -0.25 7.22 -8.76
C PHE A 225 0.50 7.17 -7.45
N GLY A 226 1.56 6.40 -7.47
CA GLY A 226 2.44 6.27 -6.34
C GLY A 226 3.69 5.47 -6.65
N GLY A 227 4.40 5.11 -5.62
CA GLY A 227 5.62 4.31 -5.66
C GLY A 227 6.33 4.35 -4.33
N LYS A 228 7.55 3.83 -4.27
CA LYS A 228 8.28 3.68 -3.02
C LYS A 228 9.53 4.56 -2.96
N TYR A 229 9.72 5.22 -1.84
CA TYR A 229 11.00 5.81 -1.48
C TYR A 229 11.63 5.03 -0.34
N ARG A 230 12.78 4.38 -0.62
CA ARG A 230 13.48 3.52 0.35
C ARG A 230 12.57 2.50 1.04
N GLY A 231 11.64 1.90 0.27
CA GLY A 231 10.75 0.85 0.72
C GLY A 231 9.42 1.33 1.32
N TYR A 232 9.17 2.63 1.46
CA TYR A 232 7.89 3.17 1.95
C TYR A 232 7.09 3.81 0.84
N CYS A 233 5.78 3.50 0.81
CA CYS A 233 4.86 3.90 -0.24
C CYS A 233 4.37 5.34 -0.10
N SER A 234 4.14 5.96 -1.26
CA SER A 234 3.23 7.07 -1.47
C SER A 234 2.09 6.62 -2.35
N ASP A 235 0.88 7.12 -2.10
CA ASP A 235 -0.33 6.89 -2.88
C ASP A 235 -1.17 8.15 -2.93
N MET A 236 -1.52 8.62 -4.13
CA MET A 236 -2.26 9.87 -4.31
C MET A 236 -3.13 9.84 -5.56
N SER A 237 -4.38 10.26 -5.43
CA SER A 237 -5.26 10.49 -6.59
C SER A 237 -5.61 11.96 -6.73
N ARG A 238 -5.59 12.44 -7.97
CA ARG A 238 -6.12 13.75 -8.36
C ARG A 238 -6.94 13.64 -9.62
N THR A 239 -7.99 14.44 -9.72
CA THR A 239 -8.81 14.51 -10.92
C THR A 239 -8.81 15.93 -11.46
N PHE A 240 -8.49 16.06 -12.75
CA PHE A 240 -8.39 17.31 -13.46
C PHE A 240 -9.50 17.44 -14.51
N TYR A 241 -9.85 18.65 -14.89
CA TYR A 241 -10.70 18.95 -16.04
C TYR A 241 -9.92 19.78 -17.07
N PHE A 242 -9.72 19.24 -18.26
CA PHE A 242 -9.03 19.93 -19.35
C PHE A 242 -10.01 20.79 -20.13
N TYR A 243 -9.91 22.11 -19.95
CA TYR A 243 -10.84 23.07 -20.54
C TYR A 243 -10.47 23.44 -21.98
N GLY A 244 -11.44 23.34 -22.88
CA GLY A 244 -11.26 23.61 -24.32
C GLY A 244 -11.37 25.08 -24.75
N GLY A 245 -11.60 26.01 -23.80
CA GLY A 245 -11.63 27.44 -24.09
C GLY A 245 -12.94 27.99 -24.65
N CYS A 246 -14.03 27.21 -24.72
CA CYS A 246 -15.30 27.58 -25.36
C CYS A 246 -16.38 28.10 -24.41
N GLY A 247 -16.03 28.81 -23.33
CA GLY A 247 -16.97 29.35 -22.36
C GLY A 247 -17.47 28.31 -21.35
N GLU A 248 -18.39 28.65 -20.49
CA GLU A 248 -19.03 27.69 -19.59
C GLU A 248 -19.88 26.70 -20.36
N ASN A 249 -19.70 25.39 -20.07
CA ASN A 249 -20.52 24.34 -20.63
C ASN A 249 -21.12 23.46 -19.52
N ASP A 250 -22.22 22.74 -19.85
CA ASP A 250 -22.93 21.92 -18.88
C ASP A 250 -22.05 20.79 -18.31
N LYS A 251 -21.12 20.23 -19.10
CA LYS A 251 -20.18 19.19 -18.65
C LYS A 251 -19.25 19.69 -17.57
N ARG A 252 -18.69 20.89 -17.75
CA ARG A 252 -17.84 21.53 -16.74
C ARG A 252 -18.61 21.82 -15.46
N ARG A 253 -19.83 22.35 -15.57
CA ARG A 253 -20.68 22.62 -14.39
C ARG A 253 -21.04 21.33 -13.64
N GLU A 254 -21.38 20.27 -14.33
CA GLU A 254 -21.63 18.96 -13.72
C GLU A 254 -20.37 18.42 -13.03
N PHE A 255 -19.21 18.49 -13.70
CA PHE A 255 -17.94 18.09 -13.13
C PHE A 255 -17.60 18.86 -11.86
N GLU A 256 -17.67 20.19 -11.89
CA GLU A 256 -17.38 21.09 -10.77
C GLU A 256 -18.28 20.80 -9.57
N ALA A 257 -19.57 20.59 -9.80
CA ALA A 257 -20.52 20.25 -8.74
C ALA A 257 -20.16 18.92 -8.07
N VAL A 258 -19.84 17.88 -8.86
CA VAL A 258 -19.45 16.56 -8.33
C VAL A 258 -18.07 16.62 -7.66
N TYR A 259 -17.12 17.39 -8.22
CA TYR A 259 -15.82 17.61 -7.63
C TYR A 259 -15.91 18.22 -6.23
N GLY A 260 -16.76 19.24 -6.08
CA GLY A 260 -17.02 19.86 -4.78
C GLY A 260 -17.56 18.90 -3.73
N ILE A 261 -18.42 17.94 -4.14
CA ILE A 261 -18.95 16.90 -3.25
C ILE A 261 -17.84 15.94 -2.81
N VAL A 262 -16.99 15.48 -3.75
CA VAL A 262 -15.87 14.58 -3.43
C VAL A 262 -14.84 15.26 -2.54
N LEU A 263 -14.55 16.55 -2.79
CA LEU A 263 -13.65 17.34 -1.95
C LEU A 263 -14.21 17.48 -0.53
N ALA A 264 -15.49 17.82 -0.39
CA ALA A 264 -16.14 17.90 0.92
C ALA A 264 -16.15 16.53 1.64
N ALA A 265 -16.29 15.43 0.91
CA ALA A 265 -16.21 14.07 1.45
C ALA A 265 -14.79 13.75 1.94
N LEU A 266 -13.76 14.13 1.20
CA LEU A 266 -12.36 14.01 1.62
C LEU A 266 -12.13 14.77 2.93
N GLU A 267 -12.55 16.03 2.99
CA GLU A 267 -12.38 16.88 4.19
C GLU A 267 -13.14 16.31 5.40
N ALA A 268 -14.35 15.79 5.19
CA ALA A 268 -15.13 15.14 6.24
C ALA A 268 -14.45 13.87 6.76
N GLY A 269 -13.93 13.02 5.87
CA GLY A 269 -13.17 11.82 6.22
C GLY A 269 -11.89 12.16 7.00
N GLN A 270 -11.12 13.14 6.51
CA GLN A 270 -9.92 13.62 7.20
C GLN A 270 -10.24 14.23 8.56
N GLY A 271 -11.34 15.00 8.67
CA GLY A 271 -11.80 15.57 9.93
C GLY A 271 -12.24 14.54 10.97
N ALA A 272 -12.71 13.35 10.52
CA ALA A 272 -13.07 12.24 11.38
C ALA A 272 -11.85 11.41 11.83
N ALA A 273 -10.68 11.62 11.24
CA ALA A 273 -9.42 10.96 11.60
C ALA A 273 -8.84 11.56 12.89
N VAL A 274 -9.47 11.25 14.03
CA VAL A 274 -9.09 11.76 15.34
C VAL A 274 -8.50 10.67 16.21
N LEU A 275 -7.57 11.01 17.10
CA LEU A 275 -6.99 10.04 18.05
C LEU A 275 -8.08 9.47 18.96
N GLY A 276 -8.10 8.16 19.13
CA GLY A 276 -9.11 7.43 19.87
C GLY A 276 -10.42 7.15 19.12
N GLY A 277 -10.62 7.76 17.93
CA GLY A 277 -11.69 7.43 17.00
C GLY A 277 -11.48 6.07 16.34
N ARG A 278 -12.38 5.66 15.45
CA ARG A 278 -12.32 4.38 14.74
C ARG A 278 -12.15 4.58 13.25
N MET A 279 -11.58 3.59 12.57
CA MET A 279 -11.43 3.63 11.12
C MET A 279 -12.78 3.68 10.38
N GLU A 280 -13.82 3.02 10.93
CA GLU A 280 -15.19 3.12 10.39
C GLU A 280 -15.77 4.55 10.45
N ASP A 281 -15.33 5.40 11.38
CA ASP A 281 -15.80 6.78 11.50
C ASP A 281 -15.32 7.64 10.33
N VAL A 282 -14.13 7.36 9.82
CA VAL A 282 -13.56 8.02 8.62
C VAL A 282 -14.40 7.66 7.37
N ASP A 283 -14.71 6.38 7.18
CA ASP A 283 -15.56 5.94 6.06
C ASP A 283 -16.98 6.50 6.19
N ASN A 284 -17.57 6.43 7.36
CA ASN A 284 -18.93 6.92 7.61
C ASN A 284 -19.06 8.42 7.36
N ALA A 285 -18.06 9.22 7.72
CA ALA A 285 -18.05 10.65 7.51
C ALA A 285 -18.00 11.02 6.01
N ALA A 286 -17.06 10.45 5.27
CA ALA A 286 -16.93 10.67 3.84
C ALA A 286 -18.15 10.16 3.06
N ARG A 287 -18.58 8.95 3.34
CA ARG A 287 -19.72 8.30 2.69
C ARG A 287 -21.04 9.04 2.92
N ARG A 288 -21.25 9.58 4.11
CA ARG A 288 -22.44 10.39 4.44
C ARG A 288 -22.56 11.61 3.53
N VAL A 289 -21.48 12.37 3.33
CA VAL A 289 -21.48 13.54 2.45
C VAL A 289 -21.92 13.18 1.03
N ILE A 290 -21.34 12.11 0.48
CA ILE A 290 -21.67 11.64 -0.88
C ILE A 290 -23.13 11.14 -0.95
N ALA A 291 -23.61 10.43 0.09
CA ALA A 291 -24.95 9.90 0.13
C ALA A 291 -26.02 11.01 0.25
N GLU A 292 -25.82 11.99 1.12
CA GLU A 292 -26.71 13.15 1.31
C GLU A 292 -26.80 14.00 0.02
N ALA A 293 -25.74 14.05 -0.77
CA ALA A 293 -25.73 14.69 -2.08
C ALA A 293 -26.43 13.84 -3.19
N GLY A 294 -26.94 12.64 -2.86
CA GLY A 294 -27.65 11.77 -3.80
C GLY A 294 -26.75 10.83 -4.63
N TYR A 295 -25.44 10.79 -4.37
CA TYR A 295 -24.48 10.00 -5.15
C TYR A 295 -24.02 8.70 -4.44
N GLY A 296 -24.61 8.30 -3.31
CA GLY A 296 -24.18 7.17 -2.50
C GLY A 296 -23.96 5.86 -3.26
N LYS A 297 -24.82 5.55 -4.26
CA LYS A 297 -24.69 4.34 -5.12
C LYS A 297 -23.49 4.36 -6.05
N TYR A 298 -22.87 5.52 -6.25
CA TYR A 298 -21.72 5.72 -7.12
C TYR A 298 -20.39 5.76 -6.36
N PHE A 299 -20.41 5.62 -5.03
CA PHE A 299 -19.23 5.43 -4.20
C PHE A 299 -19.12 3.96 -3.79
N THR A 300 -18.41 3.17 -4.55
CA THR A 300 -18.48 1.70 -4.56
C THR A 300 -17.36 1.00 -3.80
N HIS A 301 -16.36 1.73 -3.30
CA HIS A 301 -15.24 1.16 -2.56
C HIS A 301 -15.16 1.74 -1.12
N ARG A 302 -14.26 1.22 -0.30
CA ARG A 302 -13.92 1.76 1.02
C ARG A 302 -13.32 3.17 0.88
N THR A 303 -13.38 3.96 1.92
CA THR A 303 -12.83 5.34 1.90
C THR A 303 -11.31 5.37 1.96
N GLY A 304 -10.64 4.27 2.35
CA GLY A 304 -9.18 4.22 2.38
C GLY A 304 -8.63 2.94 2.97
N HIS A 305 -7.34 2.85 3.01
CA HIS A 305 -6.59 1.69 3.50
C HIS A 305 -5.33 2.13 4.24
N GLY A 306 -4.84 1.28 5.15
CA GLY A 306 -3.50 1.46 5.72
C GLY A 306 -2.44 1.43 4.63
N ILE A 307 -1.33 2.11 4.86
CA ILE A 307 -0.22 2.22 3.92
C ILE A 307 1.11 2.25 4.68
N GLY A 308 2.15 1.72 4.07
CA GLY A 308 3.48 1.70 4.64
C GLY A 308 4.51 1.10 3.68
N ILE A 309 4.98 -0.11 3.95
CA ILE A 309 5.85 -0.88 3.03
C ILE A 309 5.02 -1.43 1.86
N ASP A 310 3.77 -1.84 2.13
CA ASP A 310 2.79 -2.13 1.10
C ASP A 310 1.89 -0.92 0.88
N THR A 311 1.42 -0.73 -0.36
CA THR A 311 0.38 0.25 -0.67
C THR A 311 -0.89 -0.05 0.12
N HIS A 312 -1.28 -1.33 0.21
CA HIS A 312 -2.44 -1.75 0.98
C HIS A 312 -2.02 -2.50 2.25
N GLU A 313 -2.21 -1.88 3.40
CA GLU A 313 -2.03 -2.48 4.73
C GLU A 313 -3.32 -2.40 5.55
N GLU A 314 -3.37 -3.09 6.69
CA GLU A 314 -4.40 -2.88 7.72
C GLU A 314 -4.01 -1.70 8.63
N PRO A 315 -5.02 -0.99 9.20
CA PRO A 315 -6.46 -1.15 9.05
C PRO A 315 -7.02 -0.43 7.82
N CYS A 316 -8.33 -0.63 7.54
CA CYS A 316 -9.01 0.05 6.43
C CYS A 316 -9.99 1.10 6.95
N ALA A 317 -10.02 2.27 6.32
CA ALA A 317 -11.13 3.22 6.48
C ALA A 317 -12.34 2.66 5.72
N ALA A 318 -13.06 1.75 6.37
CA ALA A 318 -14.15 0.99 5.79
C ALA A 318 -15.26 0.77 6.83
N SER A 319 -16.49 0.61 6.36
CA SER A 319 -17.63 0.28 7.22
C SER A 319 -17.36 -1.00 8.02
N GLY A 320 -17.53 -0.94 9.36
CA GLY A 320 -17.33 -2.06 10.28
C GLY A 320 -15.89 -2.28 10.75
N ASP A 321 -14.88 -1.52 10.26
CA ASP A 321 -13.52 -1.57 10.82
C ASP A 321 -13.46 -0.75 12.12
N LYS A 322 -13.42 -1.47 13.23
CA LYS A 322 -13.42 -0.89 14.60
C LYS A 322 -12.01 -0.63 15.13
N SER A 323 -10.97 -0.75 14.29
CA SER A 323 -9.60 -0.43 14.68
C SER A 323 -9.53 0.99 15.21
N VAL A 324 -8.87 1.16 16.35
CA VAL A 324 -8.69 2.47 16.97
C VAL A 324 -7.60 3.25 16.25
N ILE A 325 -7.82 4.52 16.04
CA ILE A 325 -6.87 5.45 15.45
C ILE A 325 -5.88 5.91 16.53
N GLU A 326 -4.63 5.52 16.38
CA GLU A 326 -3.57 5.81 17.34
C GLU A 326 -2.37 6.49 16.65
N PRO A 327 -1.46 7.12 17.41
CA PRO A 327 -0.25 7.71 16.83
C PRO A 327 0.62 6.66 16.12
N GLY A 328 1.19 7.02 14.99
CA GLY A 328 1.98 6.14 14.13
C GLY A 328 1.18 5.43 13.05
N LEU A 329 -0.15 5.48 13.09
CA LEU A 329 -1.00 4.94 12.03
C LEU A 329 -0.87 5.80 10.76
N ALA A 330 -0.75 5.16 9.60
CA ALA A 330 -0.78 5.81 8.30
C ALA A 330 -1.82 5.12 7.40
N PHE A 331 -2.62 5.92 6.69
CA PHE A 331 -3.69 5.41 5.82
C PHE A 331 -4.09 6.44 4.76
N SER A 332 -4.71 5.98 3.66
CA SER A 332 -5.30 6.84 2.64
C SER A 332 -6.70 7.31 3.05
N VAL A 333 -7.11 8.47 2.53
CA VAL A 333 -8.50 8.92 2.50
C VAL A 333 -8.79 9.33 1.07
N GLU A 334 -9.62 8.55 0.37
CA GLU A 334 -9.75 8.55 -1.09
C GLU A 334 -11.21 8.44 -1.57
N PRO A 335 -12.14 9.24 -1.08
CA PRO A 335 -13.52 9.16 -1.55
C PRO A 335 -13.62 9.42 -3.05
N GLY A 336 -14.58 8.76 -3.70
CA GLY A 336 -14.80 8.92 -5.14
C GLY A 336 -16.26 8.79 -5.55
N ILE A 337 -16.62 9.44 -6.65
CA ILE A 337 -17.93 9.31 -7.33
C ILE A 337 -17.66 8.91 -8.78
N TYR A 338 -18.23 7.78 -9.20
CA TYR A 338 -18.01 7.20 -10.52
C TYR A 338 -19.34 7.13 -11.28
N LEU A 339 -19.51 8.01 -12.29
CA LEU A 339 -20.74 8.13 -13.08
C LEU A 339 -20.61 7.35 -14.38
N PRO A 340 -21.23 6.17 -14.53
CA PRO A 340 -21.06 5.31 -15.70
C PRO A 340 -21.34 6.05 -17.01
N GLY A 341 -20.42 5.93 -17.97
CA GLY A 341 -20.53 6.57 -19.29
C GLY A 341 -20.29 8.08 -19.32
N LYS A 342 -19.98 8.70 -18.16
CA LYS A 342 -19.69 10.13 -18.05
C LYS A 342 -18.25 10.38 -17.60
N PHE A 343 -17.98 10.27 -16.30
CA PHE A 343 -16.68 10.48 -15.69
C PHE A 343 -16.62 9.90 -14.26
N GLY A 344 -15.43 9.80 -13.71
CA GLY A 344 -15.19 9.55 -12.29
C GLY A 344 -14.31 10.62 -11.68
N ILE A 345 -14.51 10.87 -10.39
CA ILE A 345 -13.69 11.77 -9.59
C ILE A 345 -13.25 11.03 -8.35
N ARG A 346 -11.94 10.98 -8.11
CA ARG A 346 -11.31 10.57 -6.84
C ARG A 346 -10.32 11.64 -6.45
N ILE A 347 -10.35 12.03 -5.18
CA ILE A 347 -9.35 12.91 -4.57
C ILE A 347 -8.85 12.17 -3.35
N GLU A 348 -7.55 11.96 -3.30
CA GLU A 348 -6.90 11.14 -2.29
C GLU A 348 -5.73 11.86 -1.67
N ASP A 349 -5.63 11.76 -0.37
CA ASP A 349 -4.43 12.10 0.38
C ASP A 349 -4.09 10.99 1.37
N GLN A 350 -2.80 10.82 1.59
CA GLN A 350 -2.26 9.99 2.64
C GLN A 350 -2.17 10.78 3.95
N ILE A 351 -2.66 10.18 5.03
CA ILE A 351 -2.65 10.75 6.37
C ILE A 351 -1.67 9.97 7.24
N PHE A 352 -0.95 10.70 8.09
CA PHE A 352 -0.16 10.15 9.19
C PHE A 352 -0.70 10.66 10.53
N MET A 353 -0.98 9.75 11.45
CA MET A 353 -1.46 10.10 12.79
C MET A 353 -0.27 10.40 13.69
N THR A 354 -0.07 11.68 14.00
CA THR A 354 0.92 12.12 14.99
C THR A 354 0.30 12.17 16.38
N VAL A 355 1.12 12.35 17.42
CA VAL A 355 0.62 12.58 18.79
C VAL A 355 -0.25 13.84 18.94
N ASN A 356 -0.19 14.74 17.95
CA ASN A 356 -0.98 15.98 17.90
C ASN A 356 -2.22 15.87 17.00
N GLY A 357 -2.48 14.69 16.40
CA GLY A 357 -3.57 14.45 15.45
C GLY A 357 -3.11 14.15 14.04
N ALA A 358 -4.04 14.21 13.10
CA ALA A 358 -3.82 13.88 11.71
C ALA A 358 -2.92 14.90 10.99
N LYS A 359 -1.93 14.41 10.25
CA LYS A 359 -1.08 15.17 9.34
C LYS A 359 -1.28 14.66 7.92
N VAL A 360 -1.71 15.53 7.00
CA VAL A 360 -1.75 15.22 5.58
C VAL A 360 -0.34 15.27 5.02
N LEU A 361 0.06 14.25 4.25
CA LEU A 361 1.44 14.11 3.74
C LEU A 361 1.63 14.71 2.35
N HIS A 362 0.57 14.90 1.57
CA HIS A 362 0.61 15.51 0.25
C HIS A 362 0.33 17.02 0.31
N ASP A 363 1.10 17.81 -0.43
CA ASP A 363 0.95 19.26 -0.52
C ASP A 363 0.47 19.75 -1.90
N TYR A 364 -0.07 18.84 -2.74
CA TYR A 364 -0.66 19.24 -4.02
C TYR A 364 -2.00 19.94 -3.78
N PRO A 365 -2.20 21.15 -4.37
CA PRO A 365 -3.45 21.91 -4.17
C PRO A 365 -4.69 21.13 -4.62
N ARG A 366 -5.69 21.06 -3.76
CA ARG A 366 -6.95 20.33 -4.02
C ARG A 366 -7.95 21.11 -4.86
N ASN A 367 -7.76 22.43 -4.98
CA ASN A 367 -8.61 23.34 -5.75
C ASN A 367 -8.06 23.66 -7.16
N GLU A 368 -6.89 23.15 -7.50
CA GLU A 368 -6.27 23.33 -8.82
C GLU A 368 -6.64 22.18 -9.76
N TRP A 369 -7.94 21.96 -9.96
CA TRP A 369 -8.47 20.90 -10.83
C TRP A 369 -8.69 21.36 -12.28
N LEU A 370 -8.77 22.67 -12.56
CA LEU A 370 -9.02 23.19 -13.89
C LEU A 370 -7.70 23.46 -14.61
N VAL A 371 -7.51 22.77 -15.76
CA VAL A 371 -6.38 22.97 -16.65
C VAL A 371 -6.84 23.81 -17.84
N CYS A 372 -6.37 25.05 -17.89
CA CYS A 372 -6.63 25.96 -19.00
C CYS A 372 -5.50 25.95 -20.03
N GLY A 373 -5.83 26.24 -21.30
CA GLY A 373 -4.87 26.40 -22.38
C GLY A 373 -4.12 27.73 -22.31
#